data_4c9f4e1d47bdece799aa1022bd3907e8
#
_entry.id   4c9f4e1d47bdece799aa1022bd3907e8
#
_cell.length_a   1.000
_cell.length_b   1.000
_cell.length_c   1.000
_cell.angle_alpha   90.00
_cell.angle_beta   90.00
_cell.angle_gamma   90.00
#
_symmetry.space_group_name_H-M   'P 1'
#
loop_
_entity.id
_entity.type
_entity.pdbx_description
1 polymer ?
#
loop_
_entity_poly.entity_id
_entity_poly.type
_entity_poly.pdbx_seq_one_letter_code
_entity_poly.pdbx_strand_id
1 'polypeptide(L)' 'MDDRVRDRREVIRDEMLMRDRMLATLEAGPLTVPEIADAMGCPVHDVMYWVMAARKYGFVEEVKDPEDDYYQYALVAKD' A
#
# COMPACT_ATOMS: atom_id res chain seq x y z
N MET A 1 6.29 -21.60 24.00
CA MET A 1 6.46 -21.30 22.56
C MET A 1 6.96 -19.88 22.40
N ASP A 2 7.92 -19.70 21.57
CA ASP A 2 8.50 -18.37 21.38
C ASP A 2 7.70 -17.59 20.35
N ASP A 3 7.00 -16.55 20.82
CA ASP A 3 6.13 -15.74 19.97
C ASP A 3 6.91 -14.89 18.96
N ARG A 4 8.23 -14.83 19.10
CA ARG A 4 9.07 -14.09 18.19
C ARG A 4 9.33 -14.83 16.89
N VAL A 5 9.07 -16.14 16.87
CA VAL A 5 9.26 -16.97 15.69
C VAL A 5 7.89 -17.20 15.05
N ARG A 6 7.55 -16.38 14.09
CA ARG A 6 6.30 -16.54 13.34
C ARG A 6 6.52 -17.51 12.21
N ASP A 7 5.49 -18.28 11.91
CA ASP A 7 5.50 -19.14 10.74
C ASP A 7 5.66 -18.27 9.48
N ARG A 8 6.55 -18.70 8.59
CA ARG A 8 6.80 -18.00 7.33
C ARG A 8 5.52 -17.78 6.53
N ARG A 9 4.61 -18.75 6.59
CA ARG A 9 3.34 -18.65 5.87
C ARG A 9 2.45 -17.56 6.45
N GLU A 10 2.49 -17.36 7.76
CA GLU A 10 1.71 -16.31 8.41
C GLU A 10 2.23 -14.94 8.03
N VAL A 11 3.55 -14.77 7.95
CA VAL A 11 4.15 -13.50 7.54
C VAL A 11 3.76 -13.16 6.10
N ILE A 12 3.84 -14.13 5.20
CA ILE A 12 3.47 -13.92 3.79
C ILE A 12 1.97 -13.60 3.68
N ARG A 13 1.14 -14.31 4.43
CA ARG A 13 -0.30 -14.08 4.43
C ARG A 13 -0.64 -12.68 4.93
N ASP A 14 0.01 -12.23 6.01
CA ASP A 14 -0.21 -10.89 6.56
C ASP A 14 0.19 -9.81 5.56
N GLU A 15 1.30 -9.99 4.87
CA GLU A 15 1.76 -9.04 3.85
C GLU A 15 0.76 -8.96 2.69
N MET A 16 0.24 -10.09 2.23
CA MET A 16 -0.75 -10.13 1.16
C MET A 16 -2.05 -9.47 1.59
N LEU A 17 -2.49 -9.73 2.81
CA LEU A 17 -3.71 -9.14 3.34
C LEU A 17 -3.59 -7.62 3.45
N MET A 18 -2.46 -7.14 3.95
CA MET A 18 -2.23 -5.71 4.10
C MET A 18 -2.10 -5.03 2.75
N ARG A 19 -1.48 -5.69 1.77
CA ARG A 19 -1.44 -5.19 0.41
C ARG A 19 -2.85 -5.06 -0.17
N ASP A 20 -3.69 -6.08 0.01
CA ASP A 20 -5.05 -6.04 -0.50
C ASP A 20 -5.86 -4.93 0.16
N ARG A 21 -5.69 -4.71 1.46
CA ARG A 21 -6.34 -3.61 2.17
C ARG A 21 -5.86 -2.26 1.65
N MET A 22 -4.58 -2.13 1.40
CA MET A 22 -4.01 -0.90 0.85
C MET A 22 -4.56 -0.62 -0.54
N LEU A 23 -4.62 -1.64 -1.40
CA LEU A 23 -5.18 -1.49 -2.74
C LEU A 23 -6.65 -1.11 -2.69
N ALA A 24 -7.39 -1.65 -1.73
CA ALA A 24 -8.81 -1.31 -1.57
C ALA A 24 -9.02 0.17 -1.25
N THR A 25 -8.09 0.80 -0.53
CA THR A 25 -8.21 2.23 -0.23
C THR A 25 -8.12 3.09 -1.49
N LEU A 26 -7.51 2.57 -2.54
CA LEU A 26 -7.30 3.30 -3.80
C LEU A 26 -8.44 3.12 -4.80
N GLU A 27 -9.43 2.29 -4.48
CA GLU A 27 -10.55 2.05 -5.39
C GLU A 27 -11.38 3.31 -5.64
N ALA A 28 -11.44 4.19 -4.67
CA ALA A 28 -12.19 5.44 -4.77
C ALA A 28 -11.42 6.54 -5.52
N GLY A 29 -10.13 6.35 -5.75
CA GLY A 29 -9.30 7.32 -6.47
C GLY A 29 -7.88 7.38 -5.92
N PRO A 30 -7.01 8.18 -6.55
CA PRO A 30 -5.61 8.31 -6.11
C PRO A 30 -5.49 8.92 -4.72
N LEU A 31 -4.52 8.43 -3.95
CA LEU A 31 -4.23 8.93 -2.60
C LEU A 31 -2.73 9.08 -2.41
N THR A 32 -2.33 10.02 -1.57
CA THR A 32 -0.94 10.13 -1.09
C THR A 32 -0.67 9.07 -0.05
N VAL A 33 0.61 8.80 0.24
CA VAL A 33 0.98 7.81 1.27
C VAL A 33 0.38 8.17 2.64
N PRO A 34 0.46 9.43 3.12
CA PRO A 34 -0.20 9.77 4.39
C PRO A 34 -1.71 9.56 4.39
N GLU A 35 -2.37 9.80 3.28
CA GLU A 35 -3.82 9.56 3.16
C GLU A 35 -4.14 8.08 3.23
N ILE A 36 -3.33 7.23 2.58
CA ILE A 36 -3.49 5.79 2.65
C ILE A 36 -3.27 5.31 4.08
N ALA A 37 -2.22 5.82 4.73
CA ALA A 37 -1.91 5.47 6.11
C ALA A 37 -3.06 5.79 7.06
N ASP A 38 -3.65 6.97 6.88
CA ASP A 38 -4.80 7.39 7.68
C ASP A 38 -6.01 6.48 7.43
N ALA A 39 -6.28 6.16 6.17
CA ALA A 39 -7.41 5.29 5.82
C ALA A 39 -7.24 3.88 6.37
N MET A 40 -6.02 3.38 6.44
CA MET A 40 -5.73 2.03 6.95
C MET A 40 -5.53 1.99 8.45
N GLY A 41 -5.28 3.14 9.09
CA GLY A 41 -4.92 3.18 10.49
C GLY A 41 -3.54 2.60 10.77
N CYS A 42 -2.61 2.73 9.82
CA CYS A 42 -1.27 2.16 9.90
C CYS A 42 -0.20 3.26 9.86
N PRO A 43 1.01 3.00 10.41
CA PRO A 43 2.09 3.97 10.30
C PRO A 43 2.50 4.23 8.84
N VAL A 44 2.88 5.47 8.55
CA VAL A 44 3.27 5.89 7.21
C VAL A 44 4.42 5.05 6.66
N HIS A 45 5.41 4.72 7.49
CA HIS A 45 6.57 3.94 7.01
C HIS A 45 6.19 2.54 6.56
N ASP A 46 5.20 1.93 7.19
CA ASP A 46 4.70 0.62 6.76
C ASP A 46 3.97 0.72 5.43
N VAL A 47 3.12 1.73 5.30
CA VAL A 47 2.39 1.98 4.06
C VAL A 47 3.36 2.27 2.92
N MET A 48 4.39 3.06 3.18
CA MET A 48 5.40 3.35 2.16
C MET A 48 6.06 2.07 1.63
N TYR A 49 6.38 1.14 2.51
CA TYR A 49 6.93 -0.15 2.12
C TYR A 49 5.96 -0.91 1.21
N TRP A 50 4.69 -1.01 1.59
CA TRP A 50 3.70 -1.72 0.78
C TRP A 50 3.42 -1.04 -0.54
N VAL A 51 3.38 0.29 -0.57
CA VAL A 51 3.19 1.06 -1.79
C VAL A 51 4.37 0.86 -2.75
N MET A 52 5.60 0.91 -2.25
CA MET A 52 6.77 0.67 -3.09
C MET A 52 6.77 -0.74 -3.66
N ALA A 53 6.40 -1.73 -2.85
CA ALA A 53 6.30 -3.11 -3.31
C ALA A 53 5.19 -3.26 -4.37
N ALA A 54 4.04 -2.66 -4.14
CA ALA A 54 2.93 -2.71 -5.09
C ALA A 54 3.30 -2.03 -6.42
N ARG A 55 4.03 -0.93 -6.35
CA ARG A 55 4.53 -0.24 -7.55
C ARG A 55 5.50 -1.13 -8.33
N LYS A 56 6.41 -1.78 -7.61
CA LYS A 56 7.39 -2.68 -8.22
C LYS A 56 6.71 -3.81 -8.99
N TYR A 57 5.62 -4.34 -8.45
CA TYR A 57 4.88 -5.44 -9.08
C TYR A 57 3.79 -4.97 -10.04
N GLY A 58 3.65 -3.67 -10.25
CA GLY A 58 2.73 -3.12 -11.23
C GLY A 58 1.27 -3.04 -10.79
N PHE A 59 1.01 -3.08 -9.48
CA PHE A 59 -0.37 -2.92 -8.98
C PHE A 59 -0.79 -1.47 -8.86
N VAL A 60 0.17 -0.58 -8.62
CA VAL A 60 -0.10 0.86 -8.51
C VAL A 60 0.88 1.65 -9.36
N GLU A 61 0.49 2.88 -9.69
CA GLU A 61 1.35 3.82 -10.41
C GLU A 61 1.38 5.15 -9.67
N GLU A 62 2.46 5.90 -9.86
CA GLU A 62 2.56 7.25 -9.33
C GLU A 62 1.81 8.22 -10.22
N VAL A 63 1.03 9.07 -9.59
CA VAL A 63 0.33 10.16 -10.27
C VAL A 63 0.77 11.45 -9.59
N LYS A 64 1.41 12.33 -10.35
CA LYS A 64 1.81 13.62 -9.80
C LYS A 64 0.71 14.63 -10.04
N ASP A 65 0.22 15.23 -8.96
CA ASP A 65 -0.74 16.33 -9.07
C ASP A 65 0.04 17.60 -9.45
N PRO A 66 -0.30 18.25 -10.57
CA PRO A 66 0.43 19.44 -10.99
C PRO A 66 0.28 20.63 -10.02
N GLU A 67 -0.74 20.61 -9.16
CA GLU A 67 -0.96 21.65 -8.19
C GLU A 67 -0.37 21.34 -6.82
N ASP A 68 0.14 20.11 -6.64
CA ASP A 68 0.65 19.65 -5.35
C ASP A 68 2.02 19.00 -5.56
N ASP A 69 2.92 19.23 -4.61
CA ASP A 69 4.26 18.65 -4.66
C ASP A 69 4.29 17.17 -4.25
N TYR A 70 3.15 16.64 -3.80
CA TYR A 70 3.06 15.27 -3.32
C TYR A 70 2.62 14.33 -4.42
N TYR A 71 3.26 13.16 -4.48
CA TYR A 71 2.82 12.11 -5.37
C TYR A 71 1.62 11.38 -4.78
N GLN A 72 0.64 11.13 -5.63
CA GLN A 72 -0.48 10.26 -5.32
C GLN A 72 -0.21 8.90 -5.98
N TYR A 73 -0.84 7.88 -5.45
CA TYR A 73 -0.76 6.53 -6.00
C TYR A 73 -2.16 6.08 -6.40
N ALA A 74 -2.25 5.43 -7.53
CA ALA A 74 -3.51 4.97 -8.09
C ALA A 74 -3.37 3.53 -8.54
N LEU A 75 -4.49 2.81 -8.56
CA LEU A 75 -4.52 1.47 -9.12
C LEU A 75 -4.22 1.52 -10.61
N VAL A 76 -3.41 0.57 -11.07
CA VAL A 76 -3.16 0.42 -12.50
C VAL A 76 -4.39 -0.22 -13.13
N ALA A 77 -4.92 0.43 -14.17
CA ALA A 77 -6.06 -0.12 -14.88
C ALA A 77 -5.63 -1.38 -15.64
N LYS A 78 -6.37 -2.45 -15.43
CA LYS A 78 -6.17 -3.69 -16.16
C LYS A 78 -7.26 -3.80 -17.21
N ASP A 79 -6.83 -3.88 -18.44
CA ASP A 79 -7.74 -4.14 -19.54
C ASP A 79 -8.04 -5.63 -19.67
#